data_fd1da89a77a6d1ea1a097e8f02823694
#
_entry.id   fd1da89a77a6d1ea1a097e8f02823694
#
_cell.length_a   1.000
_cell.length_b   1.000
_cell.length_c   1.000
_cell.angle_alpha   90.00
_cell.angle_beta   90.00
_cell.angle_gamma   90.00
#
_symmetry.space_group_name_H-M   'P 1'
#
loop_
_entity.id
_entity.type
_entity.pdbx_description
1 polymer ?
#
loop_
_entity_poly.entity_id
_entity_poly.type
_entity_poly.pdbx_seq_one_letter_code
_entity_poly.pdbx_strand_id
1 'polypeptide(L)'
;MTRSDQKRPDSPRETARARLRPGGSAGAARPQTLTLRQRVWREVRGYGEALVIAFLVVTFLFTTVGVVGTSMEPNLDGGNGRGNLLQALLTGDRVFIPKYDTWLRRAGVLGPYQRGAVVVLREPANAPTALETGKRNFFIKRVVAVPGDRLRIERGQVFVNGVAIDQGFITDAGTVRVAPVDFPLVVVRGGEVAALVMGFETTPKGNSVPILPMGGFVPASVSVDDPRVQLFYGNVVGGVEVPPGTPEGTPVVLDLVVPDGKYFVMGDNRSAGGSEDSRYFGPVEAMAIAGRATAVIWPPRRDG
;
A
#
# COMPACT_ATOMS: atom_id res chain seq x y z
N MET A 1 7.10 -66.90 74.62
CA MET A 1 6.23 -67.17 75.77
C MET A 1 4.81 -66.93 75.32
N THR A 2 4.19 -67.96 75.16
CA THR A 2 2.85 -68.38 75.57
C THR A 2 1.68 -67.71 74.84
N ARG A 3 1.07 -68.45 73.89
CA ARG A 3 -0.12 -69.33 74.08
C ARG A 3 -1.39 -68.51 74.27
N SER A 4 -2.41 -68.70 73.58
CA SER A 4 -3.33 -69.81 73.18
C SER A 4 -4.71 -69.13 73.23
N ASP A 5 -5.73 -69.43 72.60
CA ASP A 5 -6.43 -70.53 72.07
C ASP A 5 -7.79 -70.05 71.51
N GLN A 6 -8.15 -70.43 70.36
CA GLN A 6 -9.33 -71.20 70.09
C GLN A 6 -10.72 -70.83 70.59
N LYS A 7 -11.63 -70.47 69.72
CA LYS A 7 -12.88 -71.23 69.53
C LYS A 7 -13.78 -70.68 68.43
N ARG A 8 -14.05 -71.54 67.45
CA ARG A 8 -15.31 -71.51 66.68
C ARG A 8 -16.40 -72.14 67.53
N PRO A 9 -17.70 -71.92 67.32
CA PRO A 9 -18.43 -72.51 66.16
C PRO A 9 -19.67 -71.71 65.67
N ASP A 10 -20.12 -72.20 64.50
CA ASP A 10 -21.47 -72.42 64.00
C ASP A 10 -22.32 -71.25 63.43
N SER A 11 -22.59 -71.47 62.15
CA SER A 11 -23.63 -70.89 61.35
C SER A 11 -25.07 -71.16 61.81
N PRO A 12 -26.06 -70.39 61.37
CA PRO A 12 -26.83 -70.90 60.24
C PRO A 12 -27.21 -69.89 59.19
N ARG A 13 -27.38 -70.49 58.03
CA ARG A 13 -27.90 -69.91 56.75
C ARG A 13 -29.18 -69.09 56.92
N GLU A 14 -29.17 -67.91 56.39
CA GLU A 14 -30.39 -67.22 56.03
C GLU A 14 -30.28 -66.61 54.65
N THR A 15 -31.04 -67.20 53.74
CA THR A 15 -31.15 -66.83 52.34
C THR A 15 -31.90 -65.52 52.20
N ALA A 16 -31.19 -64.44 52.00
CA ALA A 16 -31.79 -63.16 51.53
C ALA A 16 -31.71 -63.10 50.01
N ARG A 17 -32.81 -63.33 49.33
CA ARG A 17 -33.03 -63.07 47.90
C ARG A 17 -32.85 -61.60 47.65
N ALA A 18 -31.71 -61.17 47.13
CA ALA A 18 -31.53 -59.90 46.54
C ALA A 18 -32.41 -59.77 45.29
N ARG A 19 -33.46 -59.02 45.36
CA ARG A 19 -34.27 -58.62 44.18
C ARG A 19 -33.37 -57.72 43.28
N LEU A 20 -32.96 -58.27 42.16
CA LEU A 20 -32.42 -57.61 41.05
C LEU A 20 -33.45 -56.52 40.56
N ARG A 21 -33.22 -55.28 40.81
CA ARG A 21 -33.91 -54.16 40.11
C ARG A 21 -33.49 -54.20 38.65
N PRO A 22 -34.41 -54.26 37.70
CA PRO A 22 -34.03 -54.09 36.30
C PRO A 22 -33.41 -52.73 36.11
N GLY A 23 -32.13 -52.72 35.71
CA GLY A 23 -31.43 -51.51 35.34
C GLY A 23 -32.21 -50.78 34.24
N GLY A 24 -32.57 -49.54 34.53
CA GLY A 24 -33.17 -48.69 33.53
C GLY A 24 -32.20 -48.59 32.36
N SER A 25 -32.60 -49.05 31.21
CA SER A 25 -31.92 -48.84 29.95
C SER A 25 -31.82 -47.32 29.75
N ALA A 26 -30.60 -46.80 29.87
CA ALA A 26 -30.32 -45.46 29.36
C ALA A 26 -30.71 -45.48 27.88
N GLY A 27 -31.85 -44.89 27.58
CA GLY A 27 -32.35 -44.76 26.22
C GLY A 27 -31.29 -44.06 25.38
N ALA A 28 -30.60 -44.85 24.57
CA ALA A 28 -29.74 -44.27 23.53
C ALA A 28 -30.62 -43.33 22.72
N ALA A 29 -30.35 -42.03 22.84
CA ALA A 29 -31.06 -41.01 22.08
C ALA A 29 -30.96 -41.39 20.61
N ARG A 30 -32.07 -41.77 20.00
CA ARG A 30 -32.15 -42.08 18.57
C ARG A 30 -31.66 -40.82 17.82
N PRO A 31 -30.69 -40.97 16.90
CA PRO A 31 -30.27 -39.81 16.09
C PRO A 31 -31.52 -39.29 15.37
N GLN A 32 -31.88 -38.04 15.71
CA GLN A 32 -33.00 -37.38 15.06
C GLN A 32 -32.64 -37.19 13.60
N THR A 33 -33.21 -37.97 12.71
CA THR A 33 -33.05 -37.77 11.26
C THR A 33 -33.78 -36.51 10.88
N LEU A 34 -33.01 -35.47 10.57
CA LEU A 34 -33.54 -34.19 10.09
C LEU A 34 -34.37 -34.43 8.83
N THR A 35 -35.53 -33.82 8.74
CA THR A 35 -36.36 -33.81 7.53
C THR A 35 -35.57 -33.13 6.38
N LEU A 36 -35.90 -33.50 5.13
CA LEU A 36 -35.25 -32.91 3.95
C LEU A 36 -35.28 -31.37 4.00
N ARG A 37 -36.41 -30.80 4.39
CA ARG A 37 -36.58 -29.36 4.55
C ARG A 37 -35.63 -28.74 5.60
N GLN A 38 -35.45 -29.44 6.72
CA GLN A 38 -34.52 -29.01 7.79
C GLN A 38 -33.06 -29.09 7.34
N ARG A 39 -32.71 -30.12 6.53
CA ARG A 39 -31.36 -30.25 5.95
C ARG A 39 -31.09 -29.14 4.97
N VAL A 40 -32.00 -28.90 4.02
CA VAL A 40 -31.86 -27.81 3.04
C VAL A 40 -31.77 -26.45 3.73
N TRP A 41 -32.62 -26.20 4.73
CA TRP A 41 -32.61 -24.93 5.46
C TRP A 41 -31.28 -24.72 6.23
N ARG A 42 -30.72 -25.77 6.83
CA ARG A 42 -29.44 -25.71 7.51
C ARG A 42 -28.29 -25.40 6.53
N GLU A 43 -28.29 -26.03 5.36
CA GLU A 43 -27.29 -25.75 4.30
C GLU A 43 -27.41 -24.31 3.81
N VAL A 44 -28.60 -23.84 3.46
CA VAL A 44 -28.84 -22.46 3.01
C VAL A 44 -28.41 -21.45 4.05
N ARG A 45 -28.71 -21.71 5.32
CA ARG A 45 -28.28 -20.85 6.42
C ARG A 45 -26.75 -20.84 6.55
N GLY A 46 -26.09 -22.01 6.46
CA GLY A 46 -24.64 -22.14 6.51
C GLY A 46 -23.94 -21.37 5.38
N TYR A 47 -24.46 -21.46 4.15
CA TYR A 47 -23.96 -20.66 3.04
C TYR A 47 -24.22 -19.15 3.25
N GLY A 48 -25.37 -18.78 3.79
CA GLY A 48 -25.67 -17.39 4.13
C GLY A 48 -24.70 -16.82 5.18
N GLU A 49 -24.46 -17.55 6.25
CA GLU A 49 -23.48 -17.17 7.29
C GLU A 49 -22.07 -17.07 6.71
N ALA A 50 -21.63 -18.03 5.89
CA ALA A 50 -20.33 -18.01 5.23
C ALA A 50 -20.17 -16.79 4.29
N LEU A 51 -21.21 -16.46 3.52
CA LEU A 51 -21.21 -15.26 2.65
C LEU A 51 -21.12 -13.96 3.45
N VAL A 52 -21.85 -13.87 4.56
CA VAL A 52 -21.79 -12.70 5.45
C VAL A 52 -20.38 -12.57 6.06
N ILE A 53 -19.82 -13.66 6.55
CA ILE A 53 -18.45 -13.65 7.10
C ILE A 53 -17.45 -13.25 6.01
N ALA A 54 -17.52 -13.86 4.82
CA ALA A 54 -16.65 -13.52 3.70
C ALA A 54 -16.78 -12.03 3.31
N PHE A 55 -18.01 -11.53 3.25
CA PHE A 55 -18.28 -10.11 2.99
C PHE A 55 -17.64 -9.20 4.06
N LEU A 56 -17.80 -9.52 5.34
CA LEU A 56 -17.21 -8.74 6.44
C LEU A 56 -15.68 -8.79 6.36
N VAL A 57 -15.11 -9.96 6.13
CA VAL A 57 -13.66 -10.14 6.02
C VAL A 57 -13.09 -9.32 4.87
N VAL A 58 -13.65 -9.44 3.66
CA VAL A 58 -13.18 -8.69 2.48
C VAL A 58 -13.43 -7.20 2.63
N THR A 59 -14.57 -6.81 3.23
CA THR A 59 -14.90 -5.40 3.39
C THR A 59 -14.04 -4.71 4.44
N PHE A 60 -13.76 -5.38 5.54
CA PHE A 60 -13.15 -4.74 6.71
C PHE A 60 -11.70 -5.14 6.99
N LEU A 61 -11.27 -6.35 6.64
CA LEU A 61 -9.94 -6.80 7.05
C LEU A 61 -8.89 -6.65 5.96
N PHE A 62 -9.19 -7.04 4.72
CA PHE A 62 -8.21 -6.98 3.64
C PHE A 62 -8.87 -6.87 2.27
N THR A 63 -8.06 -6.46 1.31
CA THR A 63 -8.46 -6.42 -0.10
C THR A 63 -7.27 -6.78 -0.98
N THR A 64 -7.56 -7.09 -2.23
CA THR A 64 -6.54 -7.30 -3.26
C THR A 64 -6.74 -6.29 -4.37
N VAL A 65 -5.65 -5.77 -4.90
CA VAL A 65 -5.66 -4.82 -6.01
C VAL A 65 -4.79 -5.38 -7.13
N GLY A 66 -5.31 -5.40 -8.34
CA GLY A 66 -4.52 -5.71 -9.54
C GLY A 66 -3.65 -4.52 -9.92
N VAL A 67 -2.40 -4.79 -10.21
CA VAL A 67 -1.47 -3.80 -10.77
C VAL A 67 -1.79 -3.61 -12.25
N VAL A 68 -1.83 -2.36 -12.69
CA VAL A 68 -2.05 -2.00 -14.09
C VAL A 68 -1.02 -0.95 -14.49
N GLY A 69 -0.42 -1.13 -15.67
CA GLY A 69 0.61 -0.23 -16.18
C GLY A 69 2.02 -0.57 -15.69
N THR A 70 2.98 0.17 -16.20
CA THR A 70 4.42 -0.11 -16.09
C THR A 70 5.11 0.70 -14.98
N SER A 71 4.38 1.50 -14.21
CA SER A 71 4.97 2.49 -13.29
C SER A 71 5.75 1.88 -12.12
N MET A 72 5.54 0.60 -11.81
CA MET A 72 6.21 -0.12 -10.74
C MET A 72 7.16 -1.22 -11.25
N GLU A 73 7.39 -1.29 -12.57
CA GLU A 73 8.42 -2.16 -13.12
C GLU A 73 9.82 -1.74 -12.62
N PRO A 74 10.74 -2.71 -12.41
CA PRO A 74 10.59 -4.14 -12.66
C PRO A 74 9.97 -4.93 -11.51
N ASN A 75 9.67 -4.30 -10.36
CA ASN A 75 9.29 -4.99 -9.13
C ASN A 75 7.85 -5.50 -9.14
N LEU A 76 6.94 -4.77 -9.81
CA LEU A 76 5.55 -5.21 -10.00
C LEU A 76 5.20 -5.09 -11.48
N ASP A 77 4.67 -6.18 -12.02
CA ASP A 77 4.24 -6.26 -13.41
C ASP A 77 2.74 -5.91 -13.53
N GLY A 78 2.44 -4.89 -14.31
CA GLY A 78 1.06 -4.50 -14.63
C GLY A 78 0.40 -5.35 -15.71
N GLY A 79 1.04 -6.43 -16.15
CA GLY A 79 0.57 -7.31 -17.19
C GLY A 79 0.61 -6.69 -18.60
N ASN A 80 0.34 -7.51 -19.62
CA ASN A 80 0.37 -7.10 -21.03
C ASN A 80 -0.83 -6.19 -21.42
N GLY A 81 -1.19 -5.25 -20.52
CA GLY A 81 -2.39 -4.40 -20.61
C GLY A 81 -2.43 -3.37 -21.75
N ARG A 82 -1.61 -3.50 -22.78
CA ARG A 82 -1.70 -2.66 -23.98
C ARG A 82 -2.91 -3.04 -24.85
N GLY A 83 -4.11 -2.93 -24.30
CA GLY A 83 -5.32 -3.04 -25.11
C GLY A 83 -6.48 -3.85 -24.53
N ASN A 84 -6.29 -4.67 -23.50
CA ASN A 84 -7.39 -5.45 -22.93
C ASN A 84 -7.30 -5.52 -21.39
N LEU A 85 -8.21 -4.80 -20.73
CA LEU A 85 -8.32 -4.77 -19.26
C LEU A 85 -8.44 -6.17 -18.65
N LEU A 86 -9.15 -7.08 -19.33
CA LEU A 86 -9.29 -8.48 -18.89
C LEU A 86 -7.95 -9.21 -18.90
N GLN A 87 -7.12 -8.99 -19.91
CA GLN A 87 -5.80 -9.60 -19.99
C GLN A 87 -4.86 -9.02 -18.91
N ALA A 88 -4.88 -7.71 -18.68
CA ALA A 88 -4.13 -7.09 -17.59
C ALA A 88 -4.55 -7.64 -16.22
N LEU A 89 -5.84 -7.88 -16.00
CA LEU A 89 -6.37 -8.48 -14.76
C LEU A 89 -5.96 -9.94 -14.58
N LEU A 90 -5.71 -10.66 -15.66
CA LEU A 90 -5.33 -12.09 -15.61
C LEU A 90 -3.81 -12.29 -15.54
N THR A 91 -3.01 -11.39 -16.12
CA THR A 91 -1.54 -11.54 -16.23
C THR A 91 -0.76 -10.62 -15.29
N GLY A 92 -1.35 -9.49 -14.87
CA GLY A 92 -0.70 -8.55 -13.96
C GLY A 92 -0.65 -9.03 -12.51
N ASP A 93 0.32 -8.52 -11.79
CA ASP A 93 0.49 -8.79 -10.36
C ASP A 93 -0.75 -8.34 -9.57
N ARG A 94 -1.14 -9.14 -8.58
CA ARG A 94 -2.14 -8.78 -7.59
C ARG A 94 -1.50 -8.65 -6.23
N VAL A 95 -1.65 -7.47 -5.65
CA VAL A 95 -1.10 -7.16 -4.33
C VAL A 95 -2.15 -7.29 -3.24
N PHE A 96 -1.72 -7.83 -2.12
CA PHE A 96 -2.52 -7.97 -0.90
C PHE A 96 -2.38 -6.73 -0.03
N ILE A 97 -3.52 -6.17 0.43
CA ILE A 97 -3.59 -4.97 1.24
C ILE A 97 -4.38 -5.26 2.51
N PRO A 98 -3.72 -5.32 3.68
CA PRO A 98 -4.39 -5.42 4.97
C PRO A 98 -4.99 -4.05 5.34
N LYS A 99 -6.30 -3.93 5.31
CA LYS A 99 -7.01 -2.68 5.62
C LYS A 99 -6.84 -2.26 7.08
N TYR A 100 -6.73 -3.23 7.99
CA TYR A 100 -6.50 -2.96 9.40
C TYR A 100 -5.19 -2.20 9.65
N ASP A 101 -4.13 -2.42 8.85
CA ASP A 101 -2.88 -1.66 8.94
C ASP A 101 -3.14 -0.15 8.75
N THR A 102 -3.93 0.20 7.75
CA THR A 102 -4.29 1.59 7.47
C THR A 102 -5.14 2.21 8.58
N TRP A 103 -6.11 1.47 9.12
CA TRP A 103 -6.95 1.97 10.21
C TRP A 103 -6.17 2.19 11.49
N LEU A 104 -5.30 1.25 11.85
CA LEU A 104 -4.45 1.36 13.03
C LEU A 104 -3.46 2.54 12.91
N ARG A 105 -2.94 2.81 11.70
CA ARG A 105 -2.11 3.99 11.45
C ARG A 105 -2.90 5.28 11.57
N ARG A 106 -4.10 5.33 10.99
CA ARG A 106 -4.99 6.51 11.12
C ARG A 106 -5.45 6.75 12.54
N ALA A 107 -5.59 5.69 13.34
CA ALA A 107 -5.91 5.77 14.77
C ALA A 107 -4.68 6.09 15.64
N GLY A 108 -3.48 6.23 15.07
CA GLY A 108 -2.25 6.51 15.82
C GLY A 108 -1.68 5.30 16.58
N VAL A 109 -2.24 4.10 16.39
CA VAL A 109 -1.77 2.87 17.06
C VAL A 109 -0.50 2.35 16.41
N LEU A 110 -0.43 2.39 15.07
CA LEU A 110 0.77 2.10 14.31
C LEU A 110 1.43 3.42 13.88
N GLY A 111 2.74 3.43 13.85
CA GLY A 111 3.51 4.58 13.38
C GLY A 111 3.28 4.88 11.88
N PRO A 112 3.90 5.96 11.36
CA PRO A 112 3.79 6.35 9.96
C PRO A 112 4.31 5.26 9.00
N TYR A 113 3.95 5.37 7.72
CA TYR A 113 4.55 4.51 6.69
C TYR A 113 6.05 4.76 6.62
N GLN A 114 6.82 3.70 6.43
CA GLN A 114 8.27 3.78 6.35
C GLN A 114 8.72 3.96 4.90
N ARG A 115 9.93 4.50 4.70
CA ARG A 115 10.60 4.54 3.41
C ARG A 115 10.71 3.13 2.82
N GLY A 116 10.56 3.00 1.50
CA GLY A 116 10.54 1.71 0.82
C GLY A 116 9.19 1.00 0.80
N ALA A 117 8.23 1.40 1.66
CA ALA A 117 6.90 0.78 1.64
C ALA A 117 6.18 1.04 0.31
N VAL A 118 5.65 -0.01 -0.31
CA VAL A 118 4.78 0.11 -1.47
C VAL A 118 3.36 0.38 -0.99
N VAL A 119 2.77 1.45 -1.48
CA VAL A 119 1.44 1.91 -1.05
C VAL A 119 0.50 2.07 -2.23
N VAL A 120 -0.77 1.80 -1.99
CA VAL A 120 -1.86 2.16 -2.89
C VAL A 120 -2.46 3.47 -2.39
N LEU A 121 -2.54 4.46 -3.26
CA LEU A 121 -3.07 5.77 -2.93
C LEU A 121 -4.10 6.22 -3.98
N ARG A 122 -5.00 7.08 -3.56
CA ARG A 122 -5.91 7.74 -4.48
C ARG A 122 -5.15 8.83 -5.23
N GLU A 123 -5.25 8.81 -6.54
CA GLU A 123 -4.63 9.79 -7.42
C GLU A 123 -4.97 11.23 -6.96
N PRO A 124 -3.98 12.11 -6.79
CA PRO A 124 -4.23 13.51 -6.47
C PRO A 124 -5.06 14.22 -7.55
N ALA A 125 -5.83 15.23 -7.17
CA ALA A 125 -6.69 15.94 -8.11
C ALA A 125 -5.88 16.75 -9.14
N ASN A 126 -4.66 17.15 -8.78
CA ASN A 126 -3.71 17.84 -9.62
C ASN A 126 -2.77 16.91 -10.40
N ALA A 127 -2.99 15.60 -10.35
CA ALA A 127 -2.22 14.68 -11.18
C ALA A 127 -2.56 14.89 -12.68
N PRO A 128 -1.56 14.89 -13.59
CA PRO A 128 -1.78 15.08 -15.02
C PRO A 128 -2.89 14.20 -15.58
N THR A 129 -2.88 12.89 -15.28
CA THR A 129 -3.91 11.95 -15.75
C THR A 129 -5.30 12.29 -15.19
N ALA A 130 -5.40 12.73 -13.93
CA ALA A 130 -6.68 13.13 -13.34
C ALA A 130 -7.25 14.37 -14.02
N LEU A 131 -6.42 15.36 -14.35
CA LEU A 131 -6.81 16.55 -15.09
C LEU A 131 -7.28 16.21 -16.51
N GLU A 132 -6.56 15.31 -17.19
CA GLU A 132 -6.88 14.90 -18.56
C GLU A 132 -8.14 14.06 -18.64
N THR A 133 -8.35 13.11 -17.71
CA THR A 133 -9.49 12.19 -17.77
C THR A 133 -10.71 12.70 -17.02
N GLY A 134 -10.54 13.62 -16.07
CA GLY A 134 -11.57 14.03 -15.11
C GLY A 134 -11.90 12.95 -14.08
N LYS A 135 -11.11 11.89 -14.00
CA LYS A 135 -11.29 10.76 -13.08
C LYS A 135 -10.05 10.58 -12.23
N ARG A 136 -10.26 10.20 -10.98
CA ARG A 136 -9.19 9.88 -10.04
C ARG A 136 -9.13 8.39 -9.84
N ASN A 137 -8.06 7.77 -10.30
CA ASN A 137 -7.79 6.34 -10.18
C ASN A 137 -7.04 6.03 -8.86
N PHE A 138 -6.66 4.77 -8.68
CA PHE A 138 -5.71 4.38 -7.65
C PHE A 138 -4.34 4.15 -8.28
N PHE A 139 -3.33 4.72 -7.67
CA PHE A 139 -1.93 4.51 -8.01
C PHE A 139 -1.27 3.56 -7.03
N ILE A 140 -0.33 2.77 -7.52
CA ILE A 140 0.61 2.01 -6.70
C ILE A 140 1.96 2.71 -6.84
N LYS A 141 2.56 3.10 -5.72
CA LYS A 141 3.84 3.82 -5.67
C LYS A 141 4.64 3.38 -4.45
N ARG A 142 5.92 3.68 -4.45
CA ARG A 142 6.83 3.46 -3.33
C ARG A 142 7.02 4.75 -2.54
N VAL A 143 6.93 4.68 -1.22
CA VAL A 143 7.30 5.77 -0.31
C VAL A 143 8.82 5.96 -0.38
N VAL A 144 9.25 7.13 -0.84
CA VAL A 144 10.67 7.48 -0.96
C VAL A 144 11.11 8.33 0.21
N ALA A 145 10.27 9.29 0.60
CA ALA A 145 10.54 10.12 1.77
C ALA A 145 9.26 10.28 2.62
N VAL A 146 9.46 10.43 3.92
CA VAL A 146 8.42 10.53 4.95
C VAL A 146 8.39 11.95 5.54
N PRO A 147 7.35 12.33 6.32
CA PRO A 147 7.28 13.64 6.93
C PRO A 147 8.56 14.03 7.65
N GLY A 148 9.06 15.24 7.42
CA GLY A 148 10.29 15.78 8.00
C GLY A 148 11.57 15.35 7.28
N ASP A 149 11.51 14.46 6.30
CA ASP A 149 12.67 14.11 5.49
C ASP A 149 13.08 15.25 4.57
N ARG A 150 14.37 15.43 4.43
CA ARG A 150 14.97 16.31 3.45
C ARG A 150 15.28 15.51 2.19
N LEU A 151 14.57 15.80 1.11
CA LEU A 151 14.65 15.12 -0.18
C LEU A 151 15.33 15.98 -1.22
N ARG A 152 16.30 15.41 -1.94
CA ARG A 152 16.90 15.98 -3.14
C ARG A 152 16.97 14.92 -4.23
N ILE A 153 16.69 15.33 -5.46
CA ILE A 153 16.87 14.47 -6.64
C ILE A 153 17.80 15.21 -7.60
N GLU A 154 18.94 14.63 -7.89
CA GLU A 154 19.96 15.21 -8.76
C GLU A 154 20.39 14.19 -9.80
N ARG A 155 20.25 14.53 -11.07
CA ARG A 155 20.53 13.64 -12.22
C ARG A 155 19.92 12.24 -12.09
N GLY A 156 18.70 12.20 -11.55
CA GLY A 156 17.98 10.95 -11.30
C GLY A 156 18.36 10.19 -10.02
N GLN A 157 19.47 10.57 -9.36
CA GLN A 157 19.84 10.01 -8.07
C GLN A 157 19.03 10.68 -6.95
N VAL A 158 18.40 9.84 -6.13
CA VAL A 158 17.62 10.31 -4.98
C VAL A 158 18.49 10.33 -3.74
N PHE A 159 18.43 11.45 -3.01
CA PHE A 159 19.08 11.62 -1.71
C PHE A 159 18.01 11.91 -0.67
N VAL A 160 18.08 11.22 0.46
CA VAL A 160 17.20 11.47 1.61
C VAL A 160 18.08 11.74 2.82
N ASN A 161 17.90 12.90 3.45
CA ASN A 161 18.72 13.39 4.56
C ASN A 161 20.23 13.36 4.24
N GLY A 162 20.56 13.72 3.00
CA GLY A 162 21.94 13.76 2.50
C GLY A 162 22.54 12.41 2.09
N VAL A 163 21.80 11.30 2.29
CA VAL A 163 22.27 9.95 1.95
C VAL A 163 21.65 9.52 0.61
N ALA A 164 22.47 9.09 -0.34
CA ALA A 164 22.00 8.52 -1.60
C ALA A 164 21.24 7.21 -1.35
N ILE A 165 20.03 7.11 -1.90
CA ILE A 165 19.29 5.86 -1.86
C ILE A 165 19.89 4.91 -2.90
N ASP A 166 20.16 3.68 -2.48
CA ASP A 166 20.48 2.60 -3.42
C ASP A 166 19.28 2.35 -4.35
N GLN A 167 19.54 2.41 -5.64
CA GLN A 167 18.55 2.18 -6.69
C GLN A 167 18.75 0.82 -7.40
N GLY A 168 19.64 -0.05 -6.91
CA GLY A 168 19.90 -1.37 -7.45
C GLY A 168 18.60 -2.19 -7.60
N PHE A 169 17.69 -2.09 -6.64
CA PHE A 169 16.43 -2.81 -6.66
C PHE A 169 15.52 -2.50 -7.89
N ILE A 170 15.82 -1.45 -8.64
CA ILE A 170 15.09 -1.10 -9.88
C ILE A 170 15.98 -1.19 -11.13
N THR A 171 17.31 -1.16 -10.98
CA THR A 171 18.26 -1.16 -12.12
C THR A 171 18.86 -2.51 -12.41
N ASP A 172 18.98 -3.39 -11.42
CA ASP A 172 19.69 -4.68 -11.52
C ASP A 172 19.03 -5.65 -12.51
N ALA A 173 17.70 -5.52 -12.70
CA ALA A 173 16.99 -6.28 -13.73
C ALA A 173 17.33 -5.83 -15.18
N GLY A 174 18.01 -4.69 -15.34
CA GLY A 174 18.43 -4.16 -16.64
C GLY A 174 17.30 -3.63 -17.55
N THR A 175 16.05 -3.68 -17.08
CA THR A 175 14.85 -3.27 -17.84
C THR A 175 14.51 -1.80 -17.67
N VAL A 176 14.95 -1.18 -16.58
CA VAL A 176 14.68 0.22 -16.24
C VAL A 176 15.99 1.00 -16.24
N ARG A 177 16.03 2.12 -16.96
CA ARG A 177 17.10 3.11 -16.88
C ARG A 177 16.59 4.34 -16.16
N VAL A 178 17.31 4.74 -15.11
CA VAL A 178 16.98 5.96 -14.37
C VAL A 178 17.25 7.17 -15.28
N ALA A 179 16.19 7.95 -15.55
CA ALA A 179 16.31 9.18 -16.31
C ALA A 179 17.03 10.24 -15.46
N PRO A 180 17.96 11.01 -16.06
CA PRO A 180 18.68 12.10 -15.37
C PRO A 180 17.75 13.31 -15.18
N VAL A 181 16.95 13.28 -14.13
CA VAL A 181 15.97 14.32 -13.77
C VAL A 181 16.43 14.99 -12.47
N ASP A 182 16.37 16.32 -12.44
CA ASP A 182 16.60 17.13 -11.24
C ASP A 182 15.25 17.58 -10.67
N PHE A 183 15.10 17.50 -9.32
CA PHE A 183 13.88 17.93 -8.66
C PHE A 183 14.07 18.07 -7.14
N PRO A 184 13.60 19.15 -6.51
CA PRO A 184 13.18 20.41 -7.16
C PRO A 184 14.39 21.18 -7.70
N LEU A 185 14.21 21.90 -8.81
CA LEU A 185 15.18 22.83 -9.35
C LEU A 185 14.55 24.23 -9.27
N VAL A 186 15.18 25.13 -8.53
CA VAL A 186 14.60 26.43 -8.15
C VAL A 186 15.55 27.60 -8.42
N VAL A 187 14.96 28.76 -8.60
CA VAL A 187 15.68 30.04 -8.68
C VAL A 187 15.41 30.86 -7.43
N VAL A 188 16.48 31.27 -6.76
CA VAL A 188 16.42 32.03 -5.52
C VAL A 188 16.60 33.51 -5.83
N ARG A 189 15.83 34.38 -5.18
CA ARG A 189 15.99 35.85 -5.15
C ARG A 189 15.66 36.34 -3.75
N GLY A 190 16.54 37.23 -3.23
CA GLY A 190 16.36 37.79 -1.89
C GLY A 190 16.35 36.73 -0.77
N GLY A 191 17.00 35.59 -0.97
CA GLY A 191 17.03 34.52 -0.01
C GLY A 191 15.76 33.63 0.02
N GLU A 192 14.83 33.87 -0.91
CA GLU A 192 13.59 33.09 -1.04
C GLU A 192 13.48 32.44 -2.42
N VAL A 193 12.66 31.38 -2.52
CA VAL A 193 12.36 30.74 -3.80
C VAL A 193 11.46 31.64 -4.63
N ALA A 194 11.98 32.17 -5.73
CA ALA A 194 11.26 33.07 -6.63
C ALA A 194 10.63 32.37 -7.82
N ALA A 195 11.23 31.25 -8.28
CA ALA A 195 10.72 30.51 -9.43
C ALA A 195 11.15 29.05 -9.38
N LEU A 196 10.40 28.22 -10.06
CA LEU A 196 10.77 26.83 -10.38
C LEU A 196 11.24 26.76 -11.83
N VAL A 197 12.25 25.94 -12.09
CA VAL A 197 12.72 25.64 -13.45
C VAL A 197 11.96 24.43 -13.97
N MET A 198 11.04 24.69 -14.89
CA MET A 198 10.15 23.68 -15.44
C MET A 198 9.57 24.11 -16.78
N GLY A 199 9.07 23.15 -17.53
CA GLY A 199 8.24 23.37 -18.68
C GLY A 199 6.80 22.96 -18.45
N PHE A 200 5.93 23.41 -19.34
CA PHE A 200 4.56 22.93 -19.41
C PHE A 200 4.24 22.55 -20.85
N GLU A 201 3.55 21.46 -21.02
CA GLU A 201 2.95 21.07 -22.29
C GLU A 201 1.43 21.18 -22.21
N THR A 202 0.80 21.45 -23.31
CA THR A 202 -0.66 21.50 -23.40
C THR A 202 -1.17 20.16 -23.89
N THR A 203 -2.01 19.51 -23.10
CA THR A 203 -2.66 18.26 -23.48
C THR A 203 -3.72 18.49 -24.55
N PRO A 204 -4.19 17.41 -25.25
CA PRO A 204 -5.28 17.50 -26.22
C PRO A 204 -6.57 18.14 -25.71
N LYS A 205 -6.80 18.08 -24.38
CA LYS A 205 -7.96 18.73 -23.74
C LYS A 205 -7.70 20.16 -23.30
N GLY A 206 -6.52 20.72 -23.59
CA GLY A 206 -6.17 22.09 -23.24
C GLY A 206 -5.64 22.27 -21.82
N ASN A 207 -5.42 21.20 -21.05
CA ASN A 207 -4.79 21.28 -19.74
C ASN A 207 -3.28 21.50 -19.88
N SER A 208 -2.70 22.34 -19.05
CA SER A 208 -1.25 22.46 -18.93
C SER A 208 -0.76 21.41 -17.92
N VAL A 209 0.20 20.58 -18.32
CA VAL A 209 0.86 19.60 -17.45
C VAL A 209 2.36 19.84 -17.42
N PRO A 210 3.04 19.60 -16.27
CA PRO A 210 4.45 19.90 -16.13
C PRO A 210 5.32 18.92 -16.92
N ILE A 211 6.43 19.47 -17.43
CA ILE A 211 7.56 18.70 -17.98
C ILE A 211 8.71 18.82 -16.99
N LEU A 212 9.20 17.69 -16.50
CA LEU A 212 10.32 17.68 -15.58
C LEU A 212 11.63 18.04 -16.29
N PRO A 213 12.56 18.77 -15.61
CA PRO A 213 13.90 19.00 -16.14
C PRO A 213 14.61 17.68 -16.38
N MET A 214 15.11 17.46 -17.60
CA MET A 214 15.85 16.25 -17.95
C MET A 214 17.24 16.62 -18.47
N GLY A 215 18.23 15.82 -18.13
CA GLY A 215 19.65 16.07 -18.33
C GLY A 215 20.01 16.82 -19.61
N GLY A 216 20.58 18.00 -19.44
CA GLY A 216 20.98 18.91 -20.54
C GLY A 216 19.88 19.81 -21.07
N PHE A 217 18.62 19.55 -20.80
CA PHE A 217 17.52 20.47 -21.12
C PHE A 217 17.12 21.25 -19.87
N VAL A 218 17.38 22.54 -19.85
CA VAL A 218 16.96 23.45 -18.78
C VAL A 218 15.71 24.18 -19.25
N PRO A 219 14.52 23.83 -18.75
CA PRO A 219 13.29 24.55 -19.06
C PRO A 219 13.35 26.00 -18.57
N ALA A 220 12.38 26.79 -18.98
CA ALA A 220 12.28 28.17 -18.54
C ALA A 220 12.04 28.26 -17.03
N SER A 221 12.57 29.33 -16.42
CA SER A 221 12.25 29.74 -15.06
C SER A 221 10.82 30.28 -15.01
N VAL A 222 9.93 29.67 -14.25
CA VAL A 222 8.52 30.08 -14.10
C VAL A 222 8.31 30.53 -12.66
N SER A 223 7.71 31.72 -12.49
CA SER A 223 7.46 32.33 -11.17
C SER A 223 6.70 31.34 -10.25
N VAL A 224 7.02 31.36 -8.97
CA VAL A 224 6.27 30.62 -7.96
C VAL A 224 4.80 31.04 -7.89
N ASP A 225 4.48 32.28 -8.24
CA ASP A 225 3.11 32.81 -8.27
C ASP A 225 2.32 32.42 -9.51
N ASP A 226 2.96 31.79 -10.51
CA ASP A 226 2.25 31.30 -11.69
C ASP A 226 1.18 30.26 -11.26
N PRO A 227 -0.09 30.43 -11.68
CA PRO A 227 -1.17 29.52 -11.29
C PRO A 227 -0.88 28.04 -11.60
N ARG A 228 -0.10 27.75 -12.65
CA ARG A 228 0.31 26.39 -13.00
C ARG A 228 1.30 25.84 -11.99
N VAL A 229 2.27 26.65 -11.54
CA VAL A 229 3.21 26.27 -10.49
C VAL A 229 2.45 26.01 -9.20
N GLN A 230 1.52 26.89 -8.83
CA GLN A 230 0.70 26.71 -7.63
C GLN A 230 -0.16 25.44 -7.68
N LEU A 231 -0.74 25.13 -8.85
CA LEU A 231 -1.56 23.94 -9.03
C LEU A 231 -0.78 22.64 -8.75
N PHE A 232 0.44 22.54 -9.30
CA PHE A 232 1.21 21.29 -9.21
C PHE A 232 2.19 21.27 -8.03
N TYR A 233 2.79 22.41 -7.71
CA TYR A 233 3.92 22.49 -6.78
C TYR A 233 3.72 23.48 -5.64
N GLY A 234 2.55 24.05 -5.45
CA GLY A 234 2.29 24.97 -4.34
C GLY A 234 2.59 24.35 -2.97
N ASN A 235 2.35 23.04 -2.83
CA ASN A 235 2.70 22.29 -1.63
C ASN A 235 4.18 21.87 -1.55
N VAL A 236 4.93 22.03 -2.62
CA VAL A 236 6.37 21.75 -2.68
C VAL A 236 7.16 23.00 -2.31
N VAL A 237 6.78 24.14 -2.89
CA VAL A 237 7.48 25.42 -2.69
C VAL A 237 7.60 25.79 -1.21
N GLY A 238 6.53 25.57 -0.43
CA GLY A 238 6.55 25.83 1.01
C GLY A 238 7.44 24.87 1.83
N GLY A 239 7.88 23.76 1.23
CA GLY A 239 8.81 22.82 1.85
C GLY A 239 10.25 22.93 1.34
N VAL A 240 10.54 23.85 0.43
CA VAL A 240 11.90 24.08 -0.09
C VAL A 240 12.67 24.96 0.87
N GLU A 241 13.79 24.46 1.39
CA GLU A 241 14.72 25.26 2.19
C GLU A 241 15.79 25.90 1.29
N VAL A 242 16.05 27.16 1.52
CA VAL A 242 17.12 27.91 0.85
C VAL A 242 18.35 27.96 1.77
N PRO A 243 19.40 27.15 1.51
CA PRO A 243 20.60 27.18 2.31
C PRO A 243 21.31 28.54 2.21
N PRO A 244 21.97 29.00 3.29
CA PRO A 244 22.79 30.20 3.25
C PRO A 244 23.85 30.12 2.14
N GLY A 245 23.99 31.19 1.35
CA GLY A 245 24.93 31.25 0.24
C GLY A 245 24.45 30.60 -1.06
N THR A 246 23.17 30.23 -1.14
CA THR A 246 22.57 29.77 -2.41
C THR A 246 22.70 30.85 -3.46
N PRO A 247 23.21 30.56 -4.69
CA PRO A 247 23.43 31.53 -5.74
C PRO A 247 22.13 32.22 -6.17
N GLU A 248 22.16 33.55 -6.24
CA GLU A 248 21.05 34.34 -6.71
C GLU A 248 20.84 34.21 -8.22
N GLY A 249 19.58 34.10 -8.64
CA GLY A 249 19.17 34.19 -10.06
C GLY A 249 19.53 32.99 -10.92
N THR A 250 20.29 32.01 -10.42
CA THR A 250 20.64 30.77 -11.15
C THR A 250 19.82 29.58 -10.65
N PRO A 251 19.42 28.66 -11.55
CA PRO A 251 18.76 27.42 -11.12
C PRO A 251 19.70 26.55 -10.31
N VAL A 252 19.25 26.09 -9.16
CA VAL A 252 19.98 25.17 -8.29
C VAL A 252 19.08 24.06 -7.81
N VAL A 253 19.64 22.89 -7.53
CA VAL A 253 18.95 21.79 -6.86
C VAL A 253 18.97 22.08 -5.36
N LEU A 254 17.80 22.25 -4.77
CA LEU A 254 17.63 22.48 -3.34
C LEU A 254 16.92 21.31 -2.69
N ASP A 255 17.16 21.14 -1.40
CA ASP A 255 16.49 20.12 -0.62
C ASP A 255 15.03 20.53 -0.37
N LEU A 256 14.12 19.61 -0.63
CA LEU A 256 12.71 19.73 -0.26
C LEU A 256 12.50 19.04 1.09
N VAL A 257 12.00 19.77 2.07
CA VAL A 257 11.52 19.14 3.32
C VAL A 257 10.09 18.65 3.10
N VAL A 258 9.88 17.35 3.27
CA VAL A 258 8.55 16.74 3.15
C VAL A 258 7.67 17.27 4.28
N PRO A 259 6.55 17.95 3.98
CA PRO A 259 5.69 18.52 5.02
C PRO A 259 5.07 17.47 5.94
N ASP A 260 4.69 17.91 7.14
CA ASP A 260 4.00 17.05 8.11
C ASP A 260 2.73 16.43 7.51
N GLY A 261 2.51 15.17 7.82
CA GLY A 261 1.36 14.41 7.32
C GLY A 261 1.40 14.07 5.83
N LYS A 262 2.50 14.38 5.12
CA LYS A 262 2.66 14.07 3.70
C LYS A 262 3.77 13.06 3.45
N TYR A 263 3.71 12.42 2.28
CA TYR A 263 4.69 11.45 1.82
C TYR A 263 5.12 11.77 0.41
N PHE A 264 6.40 11.66 0.13
CA PHE A 264 6.90 11.73 -1.24
C PHE A 264 6.97 10.31 -1.79
N VAL A 265 6.21 10.07 -2.86
CA VAL A 265 6.07 8.73 -3.45
C VAL A 265 6.56 8.74 -4.89
N MET A 266 7.23 7.68 -5.31
CA MET A 266 7.70 7.51 -6.68
C MET A 266 7.35 6.11 -7.19
N GLY A 267 7.18 5.99 -8.51
CA GLY A 267 7.17 4.67 -9.14
C GLY A 267 8.58 4.06 -9.16
N ASP A 268 8.65 2.76 -9.27
CA ASP A 268 9.94 2.05 -9.44
C ASP A 268 10.48 2.25 -10.86
N ASN A 269 9.59 2.43 -11.85
CA ASN A 269 9.99 2.79 -13.20
C ASN A 269 10.44 4.26 -13.25
N ARG A 270 11.74 4.45 -13.10
CA ARG A 270 12.40 5.77 -13.11
C ARG A 270 12.80 6.24 -14.50
N SER A 271 12.45 5.51 -15.57
CA SER A 271 12.68 5.95 -16.93
C SER A 271 11.88 7.22 -17.27
N ALA A 272 12.25 7.90 -18.35
CA ALA A 272 11.52 9.06 -18.82
C ALA A 272 10.05 8.70 -19.11
N GLY A 273 9.11 9.40 -18.47
CA GLY A 273 7.67 9.12 -18.61
C GLY A 273 7.21 7.78 -18.00
N GLY A 274 8.09 7.04 -17.32
CA GLY A 274 7.78 5.71 -16.79
C GLY A 274 6.80 5.72 -15.61
N SER A 275 6.70 6.83 -14.89
CA SER A 275 5.80 6.96 -13.75
C SER A 275 5.34 8.39 -13.52
N GLU A 276 4.04 8.57 -13.40
CA GLU A 276 3.41 9.77 -12.87
C GLU A 276 3.35 9.66 -11.34
N ASP A 277 4.08 10.51 -10.64
CA ASP A 277 4.27 10.43 -9.18
C ASP A 277 4.58 11.80 -8.56
N SER A 278 5.06 11.83 -7.32
CA SER A 278 5.28 13.07 -6.58
C SER A 278 6.26 14.06 -7.25
N ARG A 279 7.01 13.63 -8.26
CA ARG A 279 7.81 14.53 -9.08
C ARG A 279 6.93 15.47 -9.90
N TYR A 280 5.70 15.08 -10.22
CA TYR A 280 4.73 15.87 -10.98
C TYR A 280 3.75 16.63 -10.08
N PHE A 281 3.17 15.96 -9.08
CA PHE A 281 2.07 16.52 -8.27
C PHE A 281 2.46 16.85 -6.82
N GLY A 282 3.73 16.69 -6.46
CA GLY A 282 4.24 16.95 -5.12
C GLY A 282 3.91 15.86 -4.09
N PRO A 283 4.26 16.08 -2.80
CA PRO A 283 3.98 15.16 -1.71
C PRO A 283 2.47 14.94 -1.52
N VAL A 284 2.09 13.69 -1.26
CA VAL A 284 0.70 13.28 -1.08
C VAL A 284 0.31 13.22 0.38
N GLU A 285 -0.94 13.54 0.70
CA GLU A 285 -1.48 13.44 2.04
C GLU A 285 -1.51 11.99 2.54
N ALA A 286 -1.22 11.77 3.82
CA ALA A 286 -1.35 10.46 4.46
C ALA A 286 -2.75 9.85 4.28
N MET A 287 -3.79 10.69 4.28
CA MET A 287 -5.17 10.27 4.10
C MET A 287 -5.49 9.80 2.67
N ALA A 288 -4.69 10.20 1.68
CA ALA A 288 -4.82 9.69 0.31
C ALA A 288 -4.34 8.24 0.18
N ILE A 289 -3.53 7.75 1.11
CA ILE A 289 -3.04 6.36 1.12
C ILE A 289 -4.17 5.44 1.56
N ALA A 290 -4.60 4.58 0.65
CA ALA A 290 -5.66 3.59 0.87
C ALA A 290 -5.14 2.35 1.62
N GLY A 291 -3.84 2.04 1.47
CA GLY A 291 -3.22 0.93 2.19
C GLY A 291 -1.81 0.60 1.71
N ARG A 292 -1.13 -0.26 2.47
CA ARG A 292 0.20 -0.77 2.14
C ARG A 292 0.07 -2.12 1.44
N ALA A 293 0.69 -2.27 0.28
CA ALA A 293 0.87 -3.55 -0.39
C ALA A 293 1.92 -4.37 0.39
N THR A 294 1.54 -5.54 0.86
CA THR A 294 2.41 -6.36 1.73
C THR A 294 2.93 -7.63 1.05
N ALA A 295 2.21 -8.12 0.06
CA ALA A 295 2.60 -9.31 -0.70
C ALA A 295 2.00 -9.29 -2.11
N VAL A 296 2.70 -9.88 -3.06
CA VAL A 296 2.14 -10.26 -4.36
C VAL A 296 1.53 -11.66 -4.21
N ILE A 297 0.25 -11.77 -4.48
CA ILE A 297 -0.49 -13.04 -4.30
C ILE A 297 -0.85 -13.71 -5.62
N TRP A 298 -0.69 -13.02 -6.74
CA TRP A 298 -0.93 -13.54 -8.06
C TRP A 298 -0.09 -12.78 -9.11
N PRO A 299 0.41 -13.43 -10.16
CA PRO A 299 0.54 -14.88 -10.30
C PRO A 299 1.46 -15.47 -9.22
N PRO A 300 1.28 -16.75 -8.86
CA PRO A 300 2.21 -17.37 -7.92
C PRO A 300 3.60 -17.38 -8.57
N ARG A 301 4.53 -16.60 -7.99
CA ARG A 301 5.93 -16.58 -8.45
C ARG A 301 6.48 -17.97 -8.19
N ARG A 302 6.91 -18.65 -9.24
CA ARG A 302 7.76 -19.81 -9.10
C ARG A 302 9.14 -19.25 -8.80
N ASP A 303 9.55 -19.39 -7.54
CA ASP A 303 10.93 -19.15 -7.16
C ASP A 303 11.79 -20.07 -8.03
N GLY A 304 12.56 -19.45 -8.92
CA GLY A 304 13.51 -20.13 -9.77
C GLY A 304 14.83 -20.36 -9.02
#